data_e29bf73a81445c60f1c5667c9f958540
#
_entry.id   e29bf73a81445c60f1c5667c9f958540
#
_cell.length_a   1.000
_cell.length_b   1.000
_cell.length_c   1.000
_cell.angle_alpha   90.00
_cell.angle_beta   90.00
_cell.angle_gamma   90.00
#
_symmetry.space_group_name_H-M   'P 1'
#
loop_
_entity.id
_entity.type
_entity.pdbx_description
1 polymer ?
#
loop_
_entity_poly.entity_id
_entity_poly.type
_entity_poly.pdbx_seq_one_letter_code
_entity_poly.pdbx_strand_id
1 'polypeptide(L)'
;MRFVVYKHSLILGDNNIVTKQLIALKHDDGTLQFTDFHKYVKSATKIKSISDDGNKRFSYVVKFLNFIYGTVGVNNLDQLTLEMVKEFFMLYGLGQLPEDRKNRKKSTVEKCVNAVLDFLTLYLNERKGKAKLKPKDLYSINTFTNRRGRVIKRKELNFEIFVDDSNTEKAIFRDMPNSAFEILFSHIAHFHKDLLMVVALGAFVGLRPSEACNVRREDSPLGPGILFHQSDGQVF
;
A
#
# COMPACT_ATOMS: atom_id res chain seq x y z
N MET A 1 -16.78 -16.45 12.21
CA MET A 1 -16.30 -15.10 12.64
C MET A 1 -15.01 -14.72 11.91
N ARG A 2 -14.82 -13.46 11.45
CA ARG A 2 -13.57 -12.99 10.81
C ARG A 2 -13.29 -11.53 11.12
N PHE A 3 -12.02 -11.14 11.17
CA PHE A 3 -11.63 -9.74 11.25
C PHE A 3 -11.83 -9.04 9.91
N VAL A 4 -12.26 -7.80 9.98
CA VAL A 4 -12.49 -6.93 8.82
C VAL A 4 -11.97 -5.51 9.08
N VAL A 5 -11.62 -4.80 8.00
CA VAL A 5 -11.35 -3.37 8.08
C VAL A 5 -12.67 -2.63 7.95
N TYR A 6 -13.04 -1.90 8.98
CA TYR A 6 -14.20 -1.02 8.98
C TYR A 6 -13.74 0.42 8.68
N LYS A 7 -14.34 1.03 7.67
CA LYS A 7 -14.09 2.42 7.32
C LYS A 7 -15.17 3.30 7.96
N HIS A 8 -14.76 4.19 8.83
CA HIS A 8 -15.62 5.16 9.48
C HIS A 8 -15.37 6.55 8.91
N SER A 9 -16.39 7.15 8.32
CA SER A 9 -16.33 8.50 7.76
C SER A 9 -16.74 9.51 8.81
N LEU A 10 -15.88 10.48 9.08
CA LEU A 10 -16.15 11.63 9.94
C LEU A 10 -16.35 12.85 9.06
N ILE A 11 -17.45 13.56 9.29
CA ILE A 11 -17.69 14.85 8.68
C ILE A 11 -17.04 15.92 9.57
N LEU A 12 -16.05 16.62 9.03
CA LEU A 12 -15.45 17.79 9.65
C LEU A 12 -16.20 19.05 9.18
N GLY A 13 -15.95 20.18 9.82
CA GLY A 13 -16.48 21.46 9.34
C GLY A 13 -16.27 21.64 7.83
N ASP A 14 -17.12 22.39 7.17
CA ASP A 14 -17.11 22.63 5.70
C ASP A 14 -17.34 21.38 4.84
N ASN A 15 -18.08 20.38 5.34
CA ASN A 15 -18.40 19.13 4.64
C ASN A 15 -17.18 18.28 4.21
N ASN A 16 -16.01 18.52 4.78
CA ASN A 16 -14.85 17.69 4.56
C ASN A 16 -15.02 16.31 5.21
N ILE A 17 -14.93 15.24 4.42
CA ILE A 17 -15.06 13.87 4.91
C ILE A 17 -13.68 13.28 5.15
N VAL A 18 -13.38 12.87 6.37
CA VAL A 18 -12.16 12.16 6.74
C VAL A 18 -12.49 10.71 7.08
N THR A 19 -11.83 9.78 6.39
CA THR A 19 -12.04 8.34 6.64
C THR A 19 -11.03 7.83 7.67
N LYS A 20 -11.54 7.22 8.75
CA LYS A 20 -10.76 6.45 9.72
C LYS A 20 -10.98 4.97 9.51
N GLN A 21 -9.90 4.19 9.62
CA GLN A 21 -9.98 2.73 9.56
C GLN A 21 -9.89 2.15 10.97
N LEU A 22 -10.75 1.20 11.24
CA LEU A 22 -10.82 0.42 12.47
C LEU A 22 -10.75 -1.07 12.13
N ILE A 23 -10.32 -1.89 13.09
CA ILE A 23 -10.38 -3.33 12.95
C ILE A 23 -11.55 -3.83 13.80
N ALA A 24 -12.47 -4.51 13.16
CA ALA A 24 -13.63 -5.10 13.80
C ALA A 24 -13.67 -6.61 13.54
N LEU A 25 -14.24 -7.35 14.48
CA LEU A 25 -14.62 -8.75 14.32
C LEU A 25 -16.04 -8.80 13.77
N LYS A 26 -16.21 -9.36 12.59
CA LYS A 26 -17.53 -9.60 11.99
C LYS A 26 -18.00 -10.99 12.36
N HIS A 27 -19.15 -11.07 13.02
CA HIS A 27 -19.83 -12.30 13.36
C HIS A 27 -20.65 -12.84 12.18
N ASP A 28 -21.07 -14.09 12.25
CA ASP A 28 -21.81 -14.75 11.16
C ASP A 28 -23.24 -14.19 11.03
N ASP A 29 -23.79 -13.62 12.08
CA ASP A 29 -25.06 -12.86 12.08
C ASP A 29 -24.94 -11.46 11.48
N GLY A 30 -23.72 -11.06 11.04
CA GLY A 30 -23.43 -9.74 10.47
C GLY A 30 -23.09 -8.67 11.47
N THR A 31 -23.17 -8.93 12.77
CA THR A 31 -22.79 -7.94 13.81
C THR A 31 -21.29 -7.64 13.77
N LEU A 32 -20.94 -6.41 14.16
CA LEU A 32 -19.55 -5.93 14.20
C LEU A 32 -19.16 -5.62 15.64
N GLN A 33 -18.14 -6.30 16.12
CA GLN A 33 -17.49 -6.01 17.40
C GLN A 33 -16.18 -5.29 17.15
N PHE A 34 -16.06 -4.04 17.59
CA PHE A 34 -14.83 -3.27 17.44
C PHE A 34 -13.77 -3.77 18.39
N THR A 35 -12.53 -3.83 17.89
CA THR A 35 -11.36 -4.27 18.64
C THR A 35 -10.38 -3.12 18.84
N ASP A 36 -9.48 -3.28 19.81
CA ASP A 36 -8.39 -2.32 20.05
C ASP A 36 -7.19 -2.50 19.12
N PHE A 37 -7.19 -3.51 18.25
CA PHE A 37 -6.05 -3.80 17.38
C PHE A 37 -5.67 -2.67 16.44
N HIS A 38 -6.62 -1.81 16.08
CA HIS A 38 -6.35 -0.64 15.24
C HIS A 38 -5.33 0.34 15.85
N LYS A 39 -5.17 0.35 17.20
CA LYS A 39 -4.20 1.19 17.92
C LYS A 39 -2.76 0.83 17.57
N TYR A 40 -2.51 -0.43 17.24
CA TYR A 40 -1.19 -0.98 16.93
C TYR A 40 -0.84 -0.92 15.44
N VAL A 41 -1.77 -0.47 14.58
CA VAL A 41 -1.46 -0.28 13.16
C VAL A 41 -0.77 1.06 12.97
N LYS A 42 0.52 1.01 12.70
CA LYS A 42 1.33 2.22 12.52
C LYS A 42 0.88 3.02 11.31
N SER A 43 0.51 4.26 11.53
CA SER A 43 0.36 5.24 10.46
C SER A 43 1.74 5.76 10.04
N ALA A 44 1.98 5.91 8.75
CA ALA A 44 3.24 6.44 8.24
C ALA A 44 3.49 7.88 8.74
N THR A 45 2.44 8.67 8.84
CA THR A 45 2.45 10.02 9.42
C THR A 45 1.17 10.24 10.21
N LYS A 46 1.20 11.17 11.18
CA LYS A 46 -0.02 11.65 11.85
C LYS A 46 -0.84 12.60 10.97
N ILE A 47 -0.22 13.09 9.88
CA ILE A 47 -0.84 13.97 8.90
C ILE A 47 -1.53 13.07 7.87
N LYS A 48 -2.83 13.30 7.67
CA LYS A 48 -3.65 12.57 6.70
C LYS A 48 -4.19 13.54 5.65
N SER A 49 -4.16 13.14 4.41
CA SER A 49 -4.89 13.84 3.35
C SER A 49 -6.40 13.53 3.48
N ILE A 50 -7.25 14.50 3.18
CA ILE A 50 -8.71 14.33 3.11
C ILE A 50 -9.08 13.28 2.05
N SER A 51 -8.30 13.20 0.98
CA SER A 51 -8.46 12.23 -0.12
C SER A 51 -7.85 10.86 0.16
N ASP A 52 -7.24 10.63 1.34
CA ASP A 52 -6.61 9.36 1.65
C ASP A 52 -7.66 8.29 1.95
N ASP A 53 -7.82 7.38 1.01
CA ASP A 53 -8.78 6.25 1.04
C ASP A 53 -8.45 5.21 2.13
N GLY A 54 -7.41 5.47 2.88
CA GLY A 54 -6.98 4.69 4.03
C GLY A 54 -5.72 3.87 3.80
N ASN A 55 -5.15 3.47 4.90
CA ASN A 55 -3.86 2.79 4.94
C ASN A 55 -4.00 1.30 4.60
N LYS A 56 -3.42 0.84 3.50
CA LYS A 56 -3.36 -0.59 3.10
C LYS A 56 -2.75 -1.50 4.19
N ARG A 57 -2.04 -0.94 5.17
CA ARG A 57 -1.48 -1.69 6.31
C ARG A 57 -2.56 -2.39 7.14
N PHE A 58 -3.74 -1.79 7.30
CA PHE A 58 -4.87 -2.41 7.98
C PHE A 58 -5.27 -3.72 7.33
N SER A 59 -5.33 -3.76 6.01
CA SER A 59 -5.65 -4.97 5.25
C SER A 59 -4.63 -6.10 5.49
N TYR A 60 -3.34 -5.78 5.58
CA TYR A 60 -2.31 -6.78 5.87
C TYR A 60 -2.42 -7.32 7.29
N VAL A 61 -2.64 -6.44 8.26
CA VAL A 61 -2.82 -6.84 9.66
C VAL A 61 -4.08 -7.69 9.83
N VAL A 62 -5.18 -7.34 9.17
CA VAL A 62 -6.43 -8.13 9.21
C VAL A 62 -6.22 -9.53 8.62
N LYS A 63 -5.46 -9.68 7.53
CA LYS A 63 -5.11 -11.00 6.99
C LYS A 63 -4.31 -11.84 7.99
N PHE A 64 -3.34 -11.22 8.67
CA PHE A 64 -2.58 -11.86 9.72
C PHE A 64 -3.48 -12.30 10.89
N LEU A 65 -4.35 -11.42 11.38
CA LEU A 65 -5.28 -11.74 12.46
C LEU A 65 -6.23 -12.89 12.08
N ASN A 66 -6.79 -12.87 10.87
CA ASN A 66 -7.64 -13.94 10.38
C ASN A 66 -6.90 -15.29 10.32
N PHE A 67 -5.63 -15.29 9.88
CA PHE A 67 -4.82 -16.48 9.87
C PHE A 67 -4.58 -17.00 11.31
N ILE A 68 -4.16 -16.13 12.22
CA ILE A 68 -3.83 -16.53 13.60
C ILE A 68 -5.06 -17.02 14.37
N TYR A 69 -6.15 -16.29 14.32
CA TYR A 69 -7.37 -16.63 15.05
C TYR A 69 -8.23 -17.68 14.32
N GLY A 70 -8.33 -17.60 12.99
CA GLY A 70 -9.20 -18.45 12.19
C GLY A 70 -8.53 -19.77 11.78
N THR A 71 -7.30 -19.74 11.28
CA THR A 71 -6.61 -20.94 10.77
C THR A 71 -5.83 -21.66 11.87
N VAL A 72 -5.03 -20.92 12.63
CA VAL A 72 -4.21 -21.50 13.72
C VAL A 72 -5.05 -21.76 14.97
N GLY A 73 -6.14 -21.01 15.19
CA GLY A 73 -7.05 -21.20 16.31
C GLY A 73 -6.53 -20.61 17.63
N VAL A 74 -5.67 -19.63 17.60
CA VAL A 74 -5.16 -18.95 18.80
C VAL A 74 -6.23 -18.07 19.41
N ASN A 75 -6.48 -18.17 20.70
CA ASN A 75 -7.47 -17.38 21.40
C ASN A 75 -6.96 -15.99 21.84
N ASN A 76 -5.65 -15.85 22.00
CA ASN A 76 -5.02 -14.59 22.43
C ASN A 76 -3.64 -14.45 21.78
N LEU A 77 -3.34 -13.27 21.24
CA LEU A 77 -2.03 -12.95 20.65
C LEU A 77 -0.86 -13.06 21.63
N ASP A 78 -1.10 -13.06 22.94
CA ASP A 78 -0.06 -13.31 23.94
C ASP A 78 0.53 -14.72 23.85
N GLN A 79 -0.20 -15.67 23.23
CA GLN A 79 0.23 -17.05 22.98
C GLN A 79 1.00 -17.24 21.67
N LEU A 80 1.15 -16.16 20.89
CA LEU A 80 1.82 -16.20 19.60
C LEU A 80 3.25 -16.71 19.72
N THR A 81 3.64 -17.62 18.82
CA THR A 81 5.01 -18.14 18.70
C THR A 81 5.67 -17.62 17.42
N LEU A 82 6.99 -17.74 17.35
CA LEU A 82 7.75 -17.37 16.17
C LEU A 82 7.34 -18.22 14.96
N GLU A 83 7.10 -19.50 15.16
CA GLU A 83 6.71 -20.46 14.12
C GLU A 83 5.40 -20.06 13.45
N MET A 84 4.39 -19.65 14.23
CA MET A 84 3.10 -19.18 13.68
C MET A 84 3.27 -17.93 12.80
N VAL A 85 4.16 -17.02 13.19
CA VAL A 85 4.47 -15.83 12.40
C VAL A 85 5.22 -16.17 11.12
N LYS A 86 6.19 -17.08 11.19
CA LYS A 86 6.91 -17.61 10.03
C LYS A 86 5.95 -18.29 9.06
N GLU A 87 5.10 -19.17 9.55
CA GLU A 87 4.10 -19.89 8.75
C GLU A 87 3.19 -18.92 7.99
N PHE A 88 2.67 -17.88 8.67
CA PHE A 88 1.88 -16.86 8.00
C PHE A 88 2.66 -16.20 6.84
N PHE A 89 3.90 -15.78 7.07
CA PHE A 89 4.67 -15.11 6.04
C PHE A 89 5.06 -16.03 4.89
N MET A 90 5.35 -17.31 5.17
CA MET A 90 5.61 -18.31 4.15
C MET A 90 4.38 -18.55 3.27
N LEU A 91 3.23 -18.83 3.87
CA LEU A 91 1.98 -19.04 3.14
C LEU A 91 1.56 -17.78 2.38
N TYR A 92 1.77 -16.60 2.96
CA TYR A 92 1.50 -15.33 2.28
C TYR A 92 2.42 -15.11 1.08
N GLY A 93 3.71 -15.37 1.23
CA GLY A 93 4.72 -15.24 0.18
C GLY A 93 4.51 -16.20 -0.99
N LEU A 94 4.16 -17.43 -0.68
CA LEU A 94 3.86 -18.49 -1.67
C LEU A 94 2.44 -18.39 -2.27
N GLY A 95 1.62 -17.43 -1.82
CA GLY A 95 0.24 -17.29 -2.30
C GLY A 95 -0.71 -18.38 -1.85
N GLN A 96 -0.37 -19.10 -0.76
CA GLN A 96 -1.09 -20.27 -0.27
C GLN A 96 -1.95 -20.01 0.96
N LEU A 97 -2.17 -18.75 1.35
CA LEU A 97 -3.10 -18.46 2.44
C LEU A 97 -4.49 -19.01 2.14
N PRO A 98 -5.14 -19.72 3.10
CA PRO A 98 -6.43 -20.38 2.86
C PRO A 98 -7.52 -19.45 2.30
N GLU A 99 -7.57 -18.21 2.81
CA GLU A 99 -8.59 -17.24 2.41
C GLU A 99 -8.17 -16.33 1.24
N ASP A 100 -6.89 -16.37 0.82
CA ASP A 100 -6.37 -15.42 -0.18
C ASP A 100 -5.23 -16.07 -0.98
N ARG A 101 -5.58 -17.06 -1.79
CA ARG A 101 -4.65 -17.78 -2.68
C ARG A 101 -4.33 -16.92 -3.89
N LYS A 102 -3.28 -16.12 -3.79
CA LYS A 102 -2.80 -15.25 -4.88
C LYS A 102 -1.29 -15.13 -4.86
N ASN A 103 -0.68 -15.35 -6.01
CA ASN A 103 0.75 -15.05 -6.20
C ASN A 103 0.97 -13.53 -6.07
N ARG A 104 2.05 -13.16 -5.42
CA ARG A 104 2.34 -11.76 -5.07
C ARG A 104 3.75 -11.38 -5.47
N LYS A 105 3.88 -10.15 -5.96
CA LYS A 105 5.21 -9.58 -6.20
C LYS A 105 5.96 -9.42 -4.86
N LYS A 106 7.26 -9.64 -4.89
CA LYS A 106 8.16 -9.47 -3.73
C LYS A 106 7.90 -8.15 -2.97
N SER A 107 7.73 -7.04 -3.70
CA SER A 107 7.44 -5.73 -3.09
C SER A 107 6.11 -5.67 -2.31
N THR A 108 5.12 -6.49 -2.69
CA THR A 108 3.85 -6.60 -1.96
C THR A 108 4.03 -7.40 -0.68
N VAL A 109 4.82 -8.49 -0.74
CA VAL A 109 5.16 -9.29 0.44
C VAL A 109 5.95 -8.45 1.44
N GLU A 110 6.96 -7.68 1.00
CA GLU A 110 7.73 -6.77 1.85
C GLU A 110 6.83 -5.73 2.57
N LYS A 111 5.83 -5.17 1.87
CA LYS A 111 4.85 -4.25 2.49
C LYS A 111 4.01 -4.93 3.55
N CYS A 112 3.58 -6.18 3.32
CA CYS A 112 2.85 -6.97 4.30
C CYS A 112 3.71 -7.27 5.53
N VAL A 113 4.93 -7.78 5.32
CA VAL A 113 5.89 -8.08 6.37
C VAL A 113 6.13 -6.84 7.26
N ASN A 114 6.45 -5.71 6.65
CA ASN A 114 6.67 -4.47 7.40
C ASN A 114 5.43 -4.02 8.18
N ALA A 115 4.22 -4.16 7.62
CA ALA A 115 3.00 -3.77 8.31
C ALA A 115 2.72 -4.66 9.53
N VAL A 116 2.88 -5.99 9.38
CA VAL A 116 2.64 -6.96 10.46
C VAL A 116 3.73 -6.86 11.53
N LEU A 117 5.01 -6.69 11.15
CA LEU A 117 6.10 -6.50 12.13
C LEU A 117 5.93 -5.22 12.94
N ASP A 118 5.52 -4.11 12.31
CA ASP A 118 5.26 -2.87 13.03
C ASP A 118 4.09 -3.05 14.01
N PHE A 119 3.01 -3.72 13.58
CA PHE A 119 1.88 -4.06 14.44
C PHE A 119 2.30 -4.93 15.63
N LEU A 120 3.01 -6.04 15.38
CA LEU A 120 3.49 -6.92 16.43
C LEU A 120 4.46 -6.22 17.38
N THR A 121 5.35 -5.37 16.85
CA THR A 121 6.29 -4.62 17.70
C THR A 121 5.56 -3.71 18.68
N LEU A 122 4.53 -2.98 18.24
CA LEU A 122 3.74 -2.10 19.09
C LEU A 122 2.95 -2.92 20.11
N TYR A 123 2.26 -3.97 19.68
CA TYR A 123 1.48 -4.85 20.55
C TYR A 123 2.35 -5.51 21.63
N LEU A 124 3.46 -6.15 21.23
CA LEU A 124 4.36 -6.88 22.15
C LEU A 124 5.07 -5.92 23.14
N ASN A 125 5.36 -4.69 22.73
CA ASN A 125 5.93 -3.68 23.65
C ASN A 125 4.96 -3.24 24.72
N GLU A 126 3.66 -3.16 24.44
CA GLU A 126 2.62 -2.85 25.43
C GLU A 126 2.38 -4.05 26.36
N ARG A 127 2.50 -5.28 25.84
CA ARG A 127 2.29 -6.53 26.55
C ARG A 127 3.57 -7.14 27.14
N LYS A 128 4.57 -6.33 27.47
CA LYS A 128 5.83 -6.80 28.06
C LYS A 128 5.58 -7.70 29.29
N GLY A 129 6.18 -8.90 29.26
CA GLY A 129 6.08 -9.89 30.33
C GLY A 129 4.85 -10.80 30.29
N LYS A 130 3.83 -10.51 29.44
CA LYS A 130 2.65 -11.37 29.25
C LYS A 130 2.77 -12.20 27.99
N ALA A 131 3.29 -11.63 26.91
CA ALA A 131 3.44 -12.30 25.62
C ALA A 131 4.68 -13.21 25.63
N LYS A 132 4.53 -14.41 25.04
CA LYS A 132 5.63 -15.40 24.85
C LYS A 132 6.67 -14.89 23.87
N LEU A 133 6.22 -14.29 22.76
CA LEU A 133 7.05 -13.77 21.69
C LEU A 133 7.59 -12.39 22.08
N LYS A 134 8.84 -12.12 21.72
CA LYS A 134 9.49 -10.81 21.92
C LYS A 134 9.85 -10.21 20.55
N PRO A 135 9.85 -8.86 20.40
CA PRO A 135 10.24 -8.23 19.13
C PRO A 135 11.63 -8.65 18.61
N LYS A 136 12.57 -8.92 19.50
CA LYS A 136 13.93 -9.38 19.16
C LYS A 136 13.96 -10.79 18.53
N ASP A 137 12.92 -11.60 18.74
CA ASP A 137 12.83 -12.94 18.15
C ASP A 137 12.41 -12.85 16.67
N LEU A 138 11.75 -11.75 16.26
CA LEU A 138 11.25 -11.53 14.91
C LEU A 138 12.31 -10.91 13.99
N TYR A 139 13.06 -9.91 14.50
CA TYR A 139 14.03 -9.16 13.70
C TYR A 139 15.14 -8.57 14.57
N SER A 140 16.28 -8.35 13.93
CA SER A 140 17.39 -7.54 14.43
C SER A 140 17.38 -6.15 13.78
N ILE A 141 18.06 -5.19 14.42
CA ILE A 141 18.24 -3.86 13.86
C ILE A 141 19.71 -3.70 13.47
N ASN A 142 19.97 -3.76 12.18
CA ASN A 142 21.30 -3.52 11.63
C ASN A 142 21.47 -2.05 11.28
N THR A 143 22.64 -1.52 11.65
CA THR A 143 22.99 -0.12 11.41
C THR A 143 24.12 -0.09 10.38
N PHE A 144 23.93 0.62 9.29
CA PHE A 144 24.97 0.82 8.29
C PHE A 144 25.03 2.28 7.85
N THR A 145 26.21 2.71 7.42
CA THR A 145 26.41 4.06 6.90
C THR A 145 26.32 4.01 5.38
N ASN A 146 25.46 4.81 4.78
CA ASN A 146 25.36 4.90 3.33
C ASN A 146 26.55 5.69 2.72
N ARG A 147 26.68 5.68 1.39
CA ARG A 147 27.73 6.39 0.65
C ARG A 147 27.77 7.91 0.91
N ARG A 148 26.71 8.49 1.48
CA ARG A 148 26.61 9.91 1.86
C ARG A 148 26.90 10.16 3.34
N GLY A 149 27.46 9.20 4.07
CA GLY A 149 27.79 9.31 5.50
C GLY A 149 26.57 9.26 6.44
N ARG A 150 25.36 8.97 5.93
CA ARG A 150 24.16 8.90 6.79
C ARG A 150 24.01 7.51 7.39
N VAL A 151 23.79 7.47 8.69
CA VAL A 151 23.50 6.23 9.43
C VAL A 151 22.06 5.82 9.16
N ILE A 152 21.89 4.63 8.57
CA ILE A 152 20.59 4.03 8.28
C ILE A 152 20.41 2.81 9.17
N LYS A 153 19.26 2.76 9.87
CA LYS A 153 18.85 1.59 10.65
C LYS A 153 17.88 0.76 9.81
N ARG A 154 18.23 -0.49 9.58
CA ARG A 154 17.36 -1.44 8.83
C ARG A 154 16.95 -2.58 9.75
N LYS A 155 15.66 -2.92 9.72
CA LYS A 155 15.17 -4.15 10.33
C LYS A 155 15.50 -5.31 9.40
N GLU A 156 16.13 -6.32 9.93
CA GLU A 156 16.45 -7.57 9.23
C GLU A 156 15.74 -8.71 9.95
N LEU A 157 15.00 -9.51 9.17
CA LEU A 157 14.28 -10.66 9.71
C LEU A 157 15.26 -11.72 10.21
N ASN A 158 14.93 -12.36 11.32
CA ASN A 158 15.70 -13.49 11.86
C ASN A 158 15.35 -14.81 11.17
N PHE A 159 14.59 -14.79 10.07
CA PHE A 159 14.17 -15.95 9.28
C PHE A 159 13.93 -15.54 7.83
N GLU A 160 14.01 -16.52 6.93
CA GLU A 160 13.79 -16.31 5.50
C GLU A 160 12.31 -16.45 5.14
N ILE A 161 11.89 -15.73 4.10
CA ILE A 161 10.56 -15.79 3.50
C ILE A 161 10.74 -16.03 2.01
N PHE A 162 10.15 -17.12 1.50
CA PHE A 162 10.13 -17.41 0.08
C PHE A 162 8.93 -16.77 -0.58
N VAL A 163 9.12 -16.25 -1.78
CA VAL A 163 8.07 -15.61 -2.58
C VAL A 163 8.00 -16.30 -3.92
N ASP A 164 6.82 -16.82 -4.25
CA ASP A 164 6.54 -17.29 -5.60
C ASP A 164 6.02 -16.11 -6.44
N ASP A 165 6.93 -15.45 -7.13
CA ASP A 165 6.61 -14.39 -8.09
C ASP A 165 6.74 -14.86 -9.56
N SER A 166 6.93 -16.16 -9.78
CA SER A 166 7.11 -16.77 -11.12
C SER A 166 5.93 -16.52 -12.05
N ASN A 167 4.71 -16.51 -11.49
CA ASN A 167 3.46 -16.27 -12.23
C ASN A 167 2.96 -14.81 -12.13
N THR A 168 3.72 -13.92 -11.51
CA THR A 168 3.37 -12.51 -11.60
C THR A 168 3.68 -12.04 -13.01
N GLU A 169 2.64 -11.89 -13.83
CA GLU A 169 2.78 -11.27 -15.15
C GLU A 169 3.63 -10.00 -14.99
N LYS A 170 4.82 -10.02 -15.55
CA LYS A 170 5.53 -8.76 -15.80
C LYS A 170 4.51 -7.94 -16.56
N ALA A 171 4.10 -6.80 -16.02
CA ALA A 171 3.22 -5.91 -16.75
C ALA A 171 3.93 -5.63 -18.09
N ILE A 172 3.57 -6.42 -19.10
CA ILE A 172 4.01 -6.15 -20.46
C ILE A 172 3.36 -4.81 -20.73
N PHE A 173 4.17 -3.80 -20.91
CA PHE A 173 3.70 -2.52 -21.40
C PHE A 173 3.05 -2.84 -22.76
N ARG A 174 1.75 -2.97 -22.77
CA ARG A 174 1.01 -3.18 -24.01
C ARG A 174 0.89 -1.83 -24.66
N ASP A 175 1.78 -1.55 -25.56
CA ASP A 175 1.61 -0.42 -26.46
C ASP A 175 0.26 -0.59 -27.18
N MET A 176 -0.49 0.47 -27.21
CA MET A 176 -1.71 0.48 -28.01
C MET A 176 -1.29 0.34 -29.49
N PRO A 177 -1.89 -0.61 -30.24
CA PRO A 177 -1.61 -0.71 -31.68
C PRO A 177 -1.83 0.65 -32.36
N ASN A 178 -0.94 1.03 -33.28
CA ASN A 178 -1.03 2.33 -33.96
C ASN A 178 -2.41 2.59 -34.57
N SER A 179 -3.02 1.57 -35.21
CA SER A 179 -4.36 1.70 -35.76
C SER A 179 -5.44 2.00 -34.71
N ALA A 180 -5.35 1.39 -33.53
CA ALA A 180 -6.28 1.68 -32.44
C ALA A 180 -6.05 3.08 -31.85
N PHE A 181 -4.78 3.51 -31.78
CA PHE A 181 -4.41 4.85 -31.34
C PHE A 181 -4.96 5.92 -32.32
N GLU A 182 -4.80 5.73 -33.64
CA GLU A 182 -5.32 6.63 -34.66
C GLU A 182 -6.82 6.82 -34.58
N ILE A 183 -7.56 5.70 -34.41
CA ILE A 183 -9.02 5.73 -34.24
C ILE A 183 -9.39 6.52 -32.98
N LEU A 184 -8.75 6.21 -31.85
CA LEU A 184 -8.98 6.88 -30.57
C LEU A 184 -8.68 8.37 -30.67
N PHE A 185 -7.52 8.73 -31.26
CA PHE A 185 -7.07 10.11 -31.39
C PHE A 185 -8.01 10.91 -32.31
N SER A 186 -8.43 10.34 -33.43
CA SER A 186 -9.43 10.93 -34.34
C SER A 186 -10.77 11.14 -33.64
N HIS A 187 -11.23 10.18 -32.84
CA HIS A 187 -12.46 10.32 -32.07
C HIS A 187 -12.36 11.48 -31.05
N ILE A 188 -11.26 11.55 -30.32
CA ILE A 188 -11.01 12.66 -29.36
C ILE A 188 -10.95 14.00 -30.07
N ALA A 189 -10.28 14.07 -31.22
CA ALA A 189 -10.18 15.30 -32.00
C ALA A 189 -11.55 15.81 -32.49
N HIS A 190 -12.48 14.91 -32.77
CA HIS A 190 -13.82 15.27 -33.23
C HIS A 190 -14.79 15.60 -32.08
N PHE A 191 -14.82 14.78 -31.05
CA PHE A 191 -15.87 14.82 -30.02
C PHE A 191 -15.41 15.41 -28.69
N HIS A 192 -14.10 15.42 -28.40
CA HIS A 192 -13.53 15.81 -27.10
C HIS A 192 -12.30 16.69 -27.27
N LYS A 193 -12.44 17.79 -27.99
CA LYS A 193 -11.33 18.70 -28.35
C LYS A 193 -10.58 19.26 -27.15
N ASP A 194 -11.27 19.42 -26.03
CA ASP A 194 -10.74 19.83 -24.72
C ASP A 194 -9.71 18.84 -24.15
N LEU A 195 -9.84 17.56 -24.46
CA LEU A 195 -8.91 16.51 -24.03
C LEU A 195 -7.75 16.28 -24.99
N LEU A 196 -7.82 16.83 -26.22
CA LEU A 196 -6.85 16.55 -27.28
C LEU A 196 -5.41 16.85 -26.85
N MET A 197 -5.20 18.00 -26.23
CA MET A 197 -3.86 18.42 -25.77
C MET A 197 -3.31 17.43 -24.72
N VAL A 198 -4.11 17.07 -23.73
CA VAL A 198 -3.69 16.17 -22.64
C VAL A 198 -3.34 14.78 -23.19
N VAL A 199 -4.14 14.28 -24.13
CA VAL A 199 -3.91 12.98 -24.78
C VAL A 199 -2.67 13.04 -25.66
N ALA A 200 -2.47 14.09 -26.43
CA ALA A 200 -1.29 14.29 -27.27
C ALA A 200 -0.01 14.35 -26.40
N LEU A 201 -0.01 15.10 -25.33
CA LEU A 201 1.12 15.20 -24.41
C LEU A 201 1.43 13.86 -23.74
N GLY A 202 0.43 13.10 -23.34
CA GLY A 202 0.62 11.75 -22.80
C GLY A 202 1.18 10.78 -23.83
N ALA A 203 0.68 10.80 -25.06
CA ALA A 203 1.04 9.85 -26.10
C ALA A 203 2.39 10.17 -26.76
N PHE A 204 2.66 11.42 -27.10
CA PHE A 204 3.84 11.79 -27.88
C PHE A 204 5.02 12.25 -27.02
N VAL A 205 4.76 12.82 -25.84
CA VAL A 205 5.80 13.31 -24.93
C VAL A 205 6.03 12.36 -23.76
N GLY A 206 5.12 11.41 -23.54
CA GLY A 206 5.23 10.43 -22.46
C GLY A 206 4.94 10.99 -21.07
N LEU A 207 4.26 12.11 -20.97
CA LEU A 207 3.87 12.72 -19.69
C LEU A 207 2.83 11.88 -18.98
N ARG A 208 2.96 11.78 -17.65
CA ARG A 208 1.89 11.21 -16.83
C ARG A 208 0.67 12.13 -16.84
N PRO A 209 -0.55 11.60 -16.62
CA PRO A 209 -1.76 12.43 -16.59
C PRO A 209 -1.66 13.66 -15.67
N SER A 210 -1.06 13.50 -14.49
CA SER A 210 -0.84 14.61 -13.55
C SER A 210 0.18 15.65 -14.06
N GLU A 211 1.16 15.22 -14.83
CA GLU A 211 2.16 16.11 -15.45
C GLU A 211 1.55 16.83 -16.66
N ALA A 212 0.80 16.10 -17.50
CA ALA A 212 0.09 16.66 -18.64
C ALA A 212 -0.94 17.73 -18.21
N CYS A 213 -1.65 17.51 -17.10
CA CYS A 213 -2.57 18.49 -16.54
C CYS A 213 -1.89 19.73 -15.95
N ASN A 214 -0.57 19.67 -15.69
CA ASN A 214 0.21 20.81 -15.21
C ASN A 214 0.91 21.60 -16.32
N VAL A 215 0.77 21.21 -17.58
CA VAL A 215 1.24 22.00 -18.71
C VAL A 215 0.38 23.25 -18.83
N ARG A 216 0.99 24.41 -18.79
CA ARG A 216 0.30 25.72 -18.82
C ARG A 216 0.93 26.62 -19.84
N ARG A 217 0.15 27.58 -20.28
CA ARG A 217 0.71 28.68 -21.06
C ARG A 217 1.56 29.57 -20.16
N GLU A 218 2.52 30.27 -20.75
CA GLU A 218 3.43 31.19 -20.04
C GLU A 218 2.67 32.29 -19.28
N ASP A 219 1.55 32.76 -19.85
CA ASP A 219 0.66 33.81 -19.32
C ASP A 219 -0.45 33.24 -18.40
N SER A 220 -0.35 32.02 -17.96
CA SER A 220 -1.39 31.38 -17.12
C SER A 220 -1.56 32.12 -15.80
N PRO A 221 -2.78 32.49 -15.39
CA PRO A 221 -3.04 33.12 -14.09
C PRO A 221 -2.75 32.18 -12.89
N LEU A 222 -2.59 30.89 -13.14
CA LEU A 222 -2.25 29.89 -12.12
C LEU A 222 -0.74 29.76 -11.86
N GLY A 223 0.07 30.63 -12.49
CA GLY A 223 1.52 30.63 -12.38
C GLY A 223 2.22 29.62 -13.29
N PRO A 224 3.55 29.53 -13.21
CA PRO A 224 4.36 28.71 -14.10
C PRO A 224 4.02 27.23 -13.92
N GLY A 225 3.88 26.53 -15.02
CA GLY A 225 3.77 25.07 -15.09
C GLY A 225 4.99 24.48 -15.79
N ILE A 226 4.80 23.42 -16.57
CA ILE A 226 5.82 22.90 -17.48
C ILE A 226 5.82 23.82 -18.71
N LEU A 227 6.95 24.47 -18.96
CA LEU A 227 7.12 25.36 -20.09
C LEU A 227 7.91 24.64 -21.18
N PHE A 228 7.47 24.75 -22.43
CA PHE A 228 8.21 24.31 -23.61
C PHE A 228 8.93 25.47 -24.21
N HIS A 229 10.24 25.52 -24.15
CA HIS A 229 11.03 26.50 -24.84
C HIS A 229 11.24 26.13 -26.33
N GLN A 230 10.86 27.01 -27.22
CA GLN A 230 10.97 26.76 -28.68
C GLN A 230 12.38 26.88 -29.24
N SER A 231 13.35 27.40 -28.47
CA SER A 231 14.64 27.85 -29.03
C SER A 231 15.58 26.75 -29.46
N ASP A 232 15.56 25.53 -28.80
CA ASP A 232 16.63 24.57 -29.07
C ASP A 232 16.15 23.09 -29.12
N GLY A 233 14.87 22.81 -29.17
CA GLY A 233 14.37 21.42 -29.21
C GLY A 233 14.66 20.60 -27.94
N GLN A 234 15.15 21.24 -26.88
CA GLN A 234 15.36 20.57 -25.59
C GLN A 234 14.19 20.90 -24.65
N VAL A 235 13.62 19.87 -24.08
CA VAL A 235 12.60 19.96 -23.04
C VAL A 235 13.30 19.88 -21.68
N PHE A 236 13.16 20.89 -20.86
CA PHE A 236 13.67 20.93 -19.49
C PHE A 236 12.55 20.73 -18.48
#